data_377ccf48f153ab44bb8b4b68c81956da
#
_entry.id   377ccf48f153ab44bb8b4b68c81956da
#
_cell.length_a   1.000
_cell.length_b   1.000
_cell.length_c   1.000
_cell.angle_alpha   90.00
_cell.angle_beta   90.00
_cell.angle_gamma   90.00
#
_symmetry.space_group_name_H-M   'P 1'
#
loop_
_entity.id
_entity.type
_entity.pdbx_description
1 polymer ?
#
loop_
_entity_poly.entity_id
_entity_poly.type
_entity_poly.pdbx_seq_one_letter_code
_entity_poly.pdbx_strand_id
1 'polypeptide(L)'
;GIAVAKKMDAETNKVYVMMGDGECEEGQIWEAAMFAAHHKLDNLIGMVDWNGQQIDGKVDEVGGVGDLEAKFKAFGWDVIVADGHDFEEILKAYAKADEACGNGKPVMILFKSDMGHGVDFMAGTHAWHGKAPSAEQCANALAQLEETLGDF
;
A
#
# COMPACT_ATOMS: atom_id res chain seq x y z
N GLY A 1 -4.68 16.78 -4.34
CA GLY A 1 -4.39 17.91 -5.22
C GLY A 1 -4.23 17.46 -6.66
N ILE A 2 -3.26 16.60 -6.98
CA ILE A 2 -2.95 16.17 -8.36
C ILE A 2 -4.18 15.51 -9.03
N ALA A 3 -4.87 14.59 -8.35
CA ALA A 3 -6.06 13.95 -8.91
C ALA A 3 -7.19 14.95 -9.22
N VAL A 4 -7.36 15.96 -8.35
CA VAL A 4 -8.31 17.05 -8.59
C VAL A 4 -7.94 17.84 -9.82
N ALA A 5 -6.67 18.28 -9.93
CA ALA A 5 -6.20 19.07 -11.06
C ALA A 5 -6.44 18.33 -12.39
N LYS A 6 -6.01 17.07 -12.47
CA LYS A 6 -6.21 16.23 -13.66
C LYS A 6 -7.69 16.09 -14.04
N LYS A 7 -8.56 15.92 -13.05
CA LYS A 7 -10.01 15.84 -13.28
C LYS A 7 -10.60 17.17 -13.77
N MET A 8 -10.13 18.30 -13.25
CA MET A 8 -10.53 19.64 -13.72
C MET A 8 -10.08 19.91 -15.15
N ASP A 9 -8.89 19.45 -15.52
CA ASP A 9 -8.31 19.61 -16.85
C ASP A 9 -8.82 18.56 -17.86
N ALA A 10 -9.76 17.69 -17.42
CA ALA A 10 -10.31 16.58 -18.22
C ALA A 10 -9.22 15.60 -18.73
N GLU A 11 -8.12 15.49 -17.99
CA GLU A 11 -7.09 14.49 -18.27
C GLU A 11 -7.54 13.09 -17.86
N THR A 12 -7.14 12.07 -18.63
CA THR A 12 -7.50 10.66 -18.40
C THR A 12 -6.49 9.92 -17.53
N ASN A 13 -5.39 10.58 -17.14
CA ASN A 13 -4.35 9.95 -16.34
C ASN A 13 -4.85 9.64 -14.93
N LYS A 14 -4.47 8.44 -14.46
CA LYS A 14 -4.70 8.01 -13.08
C LYS A 14 -3.60 8.53 -12.17
N VAL A 15 -3.92 8.68 -10.91
CA VAL A 15 -2.99 9.08 -9.85
C VAL A 15 -2.90 7.94 -8.85
N TYR A 16 -1.69 7.49 -8.61
CA TYR A 16 -1.39 6.41 -7.66
C TYR A 16 -0.71 7.01 -6.44
N VAL A 17 -1.06 6.51 -5.26
CA VAL A 17 -0.41 6.85 -4.00
C VAL A 17 -0.18 5.58 -3.18
N MET A 18 1.06 5.35 -2.76
CA MET A 18 1.45 4.26 -1.88
C MET A 18 1.61 4.78 -0.46
N MET A 19 1.08 4.05 0.51
CA MET A 19 1.12 4.36 1.93
C MET A 19 1.50 3.10 2.71
N GLY A 20 2.13 3.26 3.87
CA GLY A 20 2.23 2.19 4.86
C GLY A 20 0.96 2.13 5.72
N ASP A 21 0.72 0.99 6.35
CA ASP A 21 -0.40 0.85 7.29
C ASP A 21 -0.20 1.71 8.54
N GLY A 22 1.02 1.81 9.07
CA GLY A 22 1.35 2.75 10.14
C GLY A 22 1.16 4.22 9.73
N GLU A 23 1.39 4.57 8.46
CA GLU A 23 1.09 5.90 7.93
C GLU A 23 -0.41 6.20 7.96
N CYS A 24 -1.27 5.20 7.90
CA CYS A 24 -2.71 5.36 8.05
C CYS A 24 -3.17 5.76 9.45
N GLU A 25 -2.29 5.88 10.44
CA GLU A 25 -2.57 6.52 11.73
C GLU A 25 -2.65 8.05 11.61
N GLU A 26 -2.09 8.64 10.55
CA GLU A 26 -2.12 10.08 10.29
C GLU A 26 -3.53 10.57 9.92
N GLY A 27 -4.01 11.60 10.63
CA GLY A 27 -5.35 12.17 10.41
C GLY A 27 -5.57 12.66 8.98
N GLN A 28 -4.53 13.20 8.33
CA GLN A 28 -4.60 13.69 6.96
C GLN A 28 -4.99 12.60 5.93
N ILE A 29 -4.71 11.32 6.19
CA ILE A 29 -5.13 10.21 5.34
C ILE A 29 -6.65 10.12 5.32
N TRP A 30 -7.29 10.21 6.48
CA TRP A 30 -8.75 10.12 6.60
C TRP A 30 -9.45 11.37 6.09
N GLU A 31 -8.87 12.56 6.29
CA GLU A 31 -9.35 13.79 5.68
C GLU A 31 -9.32 13.70 4.15
N ALA A 32 -8.20 13.22 3.59
CA ALA A 32 -8.06 12.99 2.15
C ALA A 32 -9.02 11.92 1.63
N ALA A 33 -9.25 10.85 2.42
CA ALA A 33 -10.19 9.78 2.06
C ALA A 33 -11.63 10.30 1.94
N MET A 34 -12.10 11.07 2.92
CA MET A 34 -13.43 11.72 2.86
C MET A 34 -13.52 12.67 1.67
N PHE A 35 -12.50 13.51 1.48
CA PHE A 35 -12.47 14.47 0.39
C PHE A 35 -12.55 13.79 -0.97
N ALA A 36 -11.72 12.74 -1.19
CA ALA A 36 -11.67 12.01 -2.45
C ALA A 36 -13.02 11.36 -2.80
N ALA A 37 -13.67 10.73 -1.83
CA ALA A 37 -14.98 10.13 -2.03
C ALA A 37 -16.06 11.20 -2.33
N HIS A 38 -16.10 12.31 -1.56
CA HIS A 38 -17.02 13.39 -1.77
C HIS A 38 -16.92 14.01 -3.17
N HIS A 39 -15.68 14.25 -3.60
CA HIS A 39 -15.41 14.85 -4.92
C HIS A 39 -15.36 13.81 -6.05
N LYS A 40 -15.67 12.54 -5.76
CA LYS A 40 -15.72 11.45 -6.75
C LYS A 40 -14.42 11.38 -7.56
N LEU A 41 -13.27 11.36 -6.86
CA LEU A 41 -11.97 11.30 -7.52
C LEU A 41 -11.69 9.86 -8.00
N ASP A 42 -12.45 9.45 -9.02
CA ASP A 42 -12.43 8.14 -9.64
C ASP A 42 -11.21 7.89 -10.56
N ASN A 43 -10.29 8.84 -10.59
CA ASN A 43 -8.95 8.74 -11.16
C ASN A 43 -7.86 8.55 -10.09
N LEU A 44 -8.24 8.34 -8.81
CA LEU A 44 -7.32 8.14 -7.69
C LEU A 44 -7.32 6.69 -7.25
N ILE A 45 -6.14 6.07 -7.25
CA ILE A 45 -5.89 4.72 -6.74
C ILE A 45 -4.93 4.84 -5.56
N GLY A 46 -5.43 4.58 -4.35
CA GLY A 46 -4.62 4.42 -3.15
C GLY A 46 -4.16 2.98 -3.01
N MET A 47 -2.98 2.79 -2.44
CA MET A 47 -2.43 1.49 -2.11
C MET A 47 -1.89 1.54 -0.69
N VAL A 48 -2.06 0.46 0.06
CA VAL A 48 -1.48 0.30 1.39
C VAL A 48 -0.61 -0.95 1.42
N ASP A 49 0.65 -0.79 1.81
CA ASP A 49 1.50 -1.89 2.25
C ASP A 49 1.06 -2.25 3.68
N TRP A 50 0.21 -3.28 3.78
CA TRP A 50 -0.39 -3.71 5.03
C TRP A 50 0.43 -4.83 5.66
N ASN A 51 1.58 -4.48 6.21
CA ASN A 51 2.57 -5.40 6.78
C ASN A 51 2.51 -5.51 8.31
N GLY A 52 1.69 -4.71 8.98
CA GLY A 52 1.50 -4.73 10.44
C GLY A 52 2.67 -4.17 11.24
N GLN A 53 3.66 -3.54 10.60
CA GLN A 53 4.86 -3.02 11.26
C GLN A 53 5.08 -1.56 10.95
N GLN A 54 5.59 -0.83 11.94
CA GLN A 54 6.05 0.55 11.78
C GLN A 54 7.34 0.76 12.59
N ILE A 55 7.94 1.95 12.52
CA ILE A 55 9.27 2.22 13.06
C ILE A 55 9.39 1.90 14.57
N ASP A 56 8.33 2.12 15.34
CA ASP A 56 8.32 1.97 16.80
C ASP A 56 7.79 0.60 17.28
N GLY A 57 7.30 -0.27 16.39
CA GLY A 57 6.75 -1.57 16.77
C GLY A 57 5.70 -2.10 15.81
N LYS A 58 4.86 -2.99 16.30
CA LYS A 58 3.69 -3.41 15.54
C LYS A 58 2.65 -2.30 15.53
N VAL A 59 1.99 -2.12 14.37
CA VAL A 59 0.96 -1.10 14.20
C VAL A 59 -0.13 -1.20 15.27
N ASP A 60 -0.63 -2.40 15.56
CA ASP A 60 -1.67 -2.62 16.57
C ASP A 60 -1.22 -2.33 18.02
N GLU A 61 0.09 -2.34 18.28
CA GLU A 61 0.65 -2.06 19.62
C GLU A 61 0.97 -0.57 19.80
N VAL A 62 1.21 0.17 18.72
CA VAL A 62 1.60 1.58 18.77
C VAL A 62 0.36 2.48 18.72
N GLY A 63 -0.43 2.46 17.65
CA GLY A 63 -1.61 3.31 17.50
C GLY A 63 -2.85 2.53 17.10
N GLY A 64 -2.66 1.55 16.23
CA GLY A 64 -3.72 0.66 15.77
C GLY A 64 -4.64 1.27 14.72
N VAL A 65 -4.52 0.81 13.50
CA VAL A 65 -5.40 1.27 12.40
C VAL A 65 -6.71 0.47 12.32
N GLY A 66 -6.82 -0.63 13.06
CA GLY A 66 -7.99 -1.52 13.03
C GLY A 66 -8.24 -2.10 11.63
N ASP A 67 -9.52 -2.30 11.30
CA ASP A 67 -9.93 -2.83 10.00
C ASP A 67 -9.89 -1.76 8.90
N LEU A 68 -8.77 -1.71 8.15
CA LEU A 68 -8.59 -0.77 7.04
C LEU A 68 -9.60 -1.00 5.91
N GLU A 69 -9.95 -2.24 5.63
CA GLU A 69 -10.92 -2.57 4.59
C GLU A 69 -12.30 -1.98 4.92
N ALA A 70 -12.78 -2.22 6.14
CA ALA A 70 -14.05 -1.67 6.60
C ALA A 70 -14.03 -0.13 6.63
N LYS A 71 -12.92 0.47 7.07
CA LYS A 71 -12.77 1.93 7.13
C LYS A 71 -12.85 2.57 5.75
N PHE A 72 -12.03 2.14 4.77
CA PHE A 72 -12.08 2.73 3.43
C PHE A 72 -13.42 2.50 2.74
N LYS A 73 -14.06 1.33 2.94
CA LYS A 73 -15.44 1.09 2.47
C LYS A 73 -16.43 2.06 3.08
N ALA A 74 -16.33 2.32 4.40
CA ALA A 74 -17.20 3.28 5.08
C ALA A 74 -17.00 4.73 4.60
N PHE A 75 -15.78 5.07 4.18
CA PHE A 75 -15.47 6.35 3.52
C PHE A 75 -15.98 6.43 2.07
N GLY A 76 -16.52 5.35 1.50
CA GLY A 76 -17.09 5.34 0.16
C GLY A 76 -16.13 4.98 -0.96
N TRP A 77 -15.00 4.37 -0.63
CA TRP A 77 -14.04 3.84 -1.60
C TRP A 77 -14.42 2.43 -2.08
N ASP A 78 -14.06 2.10 -3.30
CA ASP A 78 -14.01 0.72 -3.75
C ASP A 78 -12.71 0.10 -3.25
N VAL A 79 -12.79 -1.04 -2.55
CA VAL A 79 -11.65 -1.64 -1.86
C VAL A 79 -11.35 -3.03 -2.42
N ILE A 80 -10.08 -3.26 -2.73
CA ILE A 80 -9.52 -4.51 -3.21
C ILE A 80 -8.49 -4.97 -2.20
N VAL A 81 -8.55 -6.23 -1.77
CA VAL A 81 -7.53 -6.86 -0.93
C VAL A 81 -6.80 -7.90 -1.76
N ALA A 82 -5.47 -7.92 -1.68
CA ALA A 82 -4.62 -8.85 -2.42
C ALA A 82 -3.41 -9.27 -1.59
N ASP A 83 -2.82 -10.41 -1.92
CA ASP A 83 -1.52 -10.83 -1.42
C ASP A 83 -0.43 -9.95 -2.06
N GLY A 84 0.35 -9.25 -1.22
CA GLY A 84 1.45 -8.37 -1.66
C GLY A 84 2.71 -9.11 -2.08
N HIS A 85 2.77 -10.43 -1.94
CA HIS A 85 3.89 -11.28 -2.35
C HIS A 85 3.57 -12.16 -3.57
N ASP A 86 2.30 -12.19 -4.02
CA ASP A 86 1.90 -12.90 -5.23
C ASP A 86 1.76 -11.92 -6.42
N PHE A 87 2.69 -12.00 -7.36
CA PHE A 87 2.69 -11.12 -8.55
C PHE A 87 1.42 -11.25 -9.39
N GLU A 88 0.81 -12.44 -9.47
CA GLU A 88 -0.43 -12.59 -10.21
C GLU A 88 -1.60 -11.90 -9.51
N GLU A 89 -1.67 -11.98 -8.18
CA GLU A 89 -2.68 -11.27 -7.40
C GLU A 89 -2.47 -9.75 -7.46
N ILE A 90 -1.22 -9.28 -7.38
CA ILE A 90 -0.88 -7.87 -7.56
C ILE A 90 -1.37 -7.37 -8.93
N LEU A 91 -1.05 -8.07 -10.01
CA LEU A 91 -1.47 -7.67 -11.36
C LEU A 91 -2.99 -7.70 -11.51
N LYS A 92 -3.67 -8.71 -10.96
CA LYS A 92 -5.14 -8.78 -10.94
C LYS A 92 -5.76 -7.63 -10.14
N ALA A 93 -5.14 -7.22 -9.02
CA ALA A 93 -5.60 -6.10 -8.22
C ALA A 93 -5.50 -4.77 -8.99
N TYR A 94 -4.37 -4.54 -9.68
CA TYR A 94 -4.23 -3.37 -10.55
C TYR A 94 -5.23 -3.37 -11.71
N ALA A 95 -5.46 -4.51 -12.37
CA ALA A 95 -6.44 -4.60 -13.45
C ALA A 95 -7.86 -4.27 -12.96
N LYS A 96 -8.26 -4.82 -11.79
CA LYS A 96 -9.57 -4.50 -11.17
C LYS A 96 -9.68 -3.03 -10.79
N ALA A 97 -8.60 -2.44 -10.24
CA ALA A 97 -8.60 -1.02 -9.91
C ALA A 97 -8.72 -0.15 -11.15
N ASP A 98 -8.09 -0.57 -12.24
CA ASP A 98 -8.15 0.09 -13.53
C ASP A 98 -9.56 0.10 -14.13
N GLU A 99 -10.22 -1.06 -14.06
CA GLU A 99 -11.62 -1.23 -14.50
C GLU A 99 -12.61 -0.43 -13.63
N ALA A 100 -12.31 -0.27 -12.33
CA ALA A 100 -13.15 0.49 -11.42
C ALA A 100 -13.01 2.01 -11.59
N CYS A 101 -11.92 2.49 -12.19
CA CYS A 101 -11.74 3.92 -12.45
C CYS A 101 -12.83 4.47 -13.39
N GLY A 102 -13.27 5.70 -13.12
CA GLY A 102 -14.34 6.35 -13.87
C GLY A 102 -15.76 6.06 -13.35
N ASN A 103 -15.92 5.24 -12.30
CA ASN A 103 -17.21 4.88 -11.71
C ASN A 103 -17.73 5.89 -10.64
N GLY A 104 -17.03 7.01 -10.46
CA GLY A 104 -17.39 8.03 -9.49
C GLY A 104 -16.91 7.72 -8.07
N LYS A 105 -16.04 6.73 -7.87
CA LYS A 105 -15.42 6.40 -6.59
C LYS A 105 -13.91 6.25 -6.72
N PRO A 106 -13.13 6.71 -5.72
CA PRO A 106 -11.72 6.35 -5.63
C PRO A 106 -11.56 4.86 -5.28
N VAL A 107 -10.42 4.28 -5.64
CA VAL A 107 -10.11 2.87 -5.41
C VAL A 107 -8.98 2.76 -4.39
N MET A 108 -9.07 1.80 -3.46
CA MET A 108 -8.05 1.44 -2.51
C MET A 108 -7.64 -0.02 -2.70
N ILE A 109 -6.35 -0.27 -2.89
CA ILE A 109 -5.79 -1.62 -2.88
C ILE A 109 -5.05 -1.83 -1.55
N LEU A 110 -5.42 -2.85 -0.81
CA LEU A 110 -4.76 -3.24 0.45
C LEU A 110 -3.92 -4.48 0.16
N PHE A 111 -2.61 -4.31 0.09
CA PHE A 111 -1.66 -5.40 -0.11
C PHE A 111 -1.25 -5.98 1.24
N LYS A 112 -1.69 -7.19 1.54
CA LYS A 112 -1.19 -7.94 2.69
C LYS A 112 0.22 -8.41 2.41
N SER A 113 1.15 -8.02 3.25
CA SER A 113 2.57 -8.29 3.07
C SER A 113 3.26 -8.55 4.41
N ASP A 114 4.47 -9.05 4.35
CA ASP A 114 5.35 -9.24 5.50
C ASP A 114 6.58 -8.37 5.34
N MET A 115 6.86 -7.50 6.30
CA MET A 115 8.11 -6.74 6.31
C MET A 115 9.30 -7.69 6.33
N GLY A 116 10.26 -7.49 5.43
CA GLY A 116 11.46 -8.33 5.32
C GLY A 116 11.22 -9.72 4.73
N HIS A 117 10.14 -9.90 3.97
CA HIS A 117 9.81 -11.16 3.31
C HIS A 117 10.99 -11.78 2.57
N GLY A 118 11.15 -13.10 2.69
CA GLY A 118 12.23 -13.86 2.06
C GLY A 118 13.56 -13.90 2.84
N VAL A 119 13.71 -13.10 3.90
CA VAL A 119 14.92 -13.08 4.73
C VAL A 119 14.58 -13.37 6.19
N ASP A 120 15.02 -14.52 6.70
CA ASP A 120 14.62 -15.09 7.99
C ASP A 120 14.85 -14.17 9.20
N PHE A 121 15.96 -13.45 9.23
CA PHE A 121 16.28 -12.52 10.33
C PHE A 121 15.65 -11.13 10.17
N MET A 122 14.98 -10.85 9.04
CA MET A 122 14.28 -9.59 8.78
C MET A 122 12.77 -9.75 8.84
N ALA A 123 12.27 -10.94 8.53
CA ALA A 123 10.84 -11.19 8.37
C ALA A 123 10.04 -10.93 9.65
N GLY A 124 8.93 -10.21 9.51
CA GLY A 124 7.94 -10.01 10.56
C GLY A 124 8.40 -9.16 11.76
N THR A 125 9.46 -8.36 11.60
CA THR A 125 9.97 -7.50 12.68
C THR A 125 10.23 -6.07 12.21
N HIS A 126 9.81 -5.11 13.04
CA HIS A 126 10.07 -3.68 12.82
C HIS A 126 11.55 -3.30 12.95
N ALA A 127 12.40 -4.17 13.53
CA ALA A 127 13.81 -3.86 13.82
C ALA A 127 14.64 -3.46 12.57
N TRP A 128 14.13 -3.79 11.39
CA TRP A 128 14.77 -3.46 10.10
C TRP A 128 14.11 -2.28 9.38
N HIS A 129 13.08 -1.68 9.98
CA HIS A 129 12.46 -0.48 9.43
C HIS A 129 13.45 0.68 9.46
N GLY A 130 13.97 1.05 8.30
CA GLY A 130 14.97 2.12 8.18
C GLY A 130 16.40 1.77 8.60
N LYS A 131 16.73 0.49 8.82
CA LYS A 131 18.07 0.03 9.18
C LYS A 131 18.75 -0.69 8.02
N ALA A 132 19.93 -0.22 7.60
CA ALA A 132 20.73 -0.91 6.60
C ALA A 132 21.44 -2.14 7.20
N PRO A 133 21.50 -3.28 6.48
CA PRO A 133 22.26 -4.44 6.90
C PRO A 133 23.79 -4.18 6.81
N SER A 134 24.56 -4.87 7.65
CA SER A 134 26.03 -4.95 7.48
C SER A 134 26.39 -5.75 6.23
N ALA A 135 27.64 -5.70 5.78
CA ALA A 135 28.09 -6.48 4.62
C ALA A 135 27.87 -7.99 4.80
N GLU A 136 28.08 -8.52 6.01
CA GLU A 136 27.83 -9.92 6.35
C GLU A 136 26.35 -10.27 6.31
N GLN A 137 25.51 -9.41 6.91
CA GLN A 137 24.04 -9.56 6.89
C GLN A 137 23.49 -9.47 5.47
N CYS A 138 24.03 -8.55 4.66
CA CYS A 138 23.66 -8.43 3.25
C CYS A 138 23.96 -9.71 2.48
N ALA A 139 25.19 -10.25 2.62
CA ALA A 139 25.57 -11.51 1.97
C ALA A 139 24.68 -12.68 2.40
N ASN A 140 24.33 -12.76 3.70
CA ASN A 140 23.41 -13.78 4.22
C ASN A 140 21.99 -13.60 3.67
N ALA A 141 21.48 -12.37 3.60
CA ALA A 141 20.16 -12.09 3.04
C ALA A 141 20.08 -12.49 1.56
N LEU A 142 21.07 -12.08 0.76
CA LEU A 142 21.12 -12.42 -0.66
C LEU A 142 21.22 -13.94 -0.92
N ALA A 143 21.87 -14.68 -0.03
CA ALA A 143 21.95 -16.14 -0.13
C ALA A 143 20.60 -16.86 0.13
N GLN A 144 19.64 -16.19 0.73
CA GLN A 144 18.29 -16.72 1.01
C GLN A 144 17.29 -16.40 -0.10
N LEU A 145 17.58 -15.40 -0.93
CA LEU A 145 16.70 -14.98 -2.02
C LEU A 145 17.01 -15.77 -3.28
N GLU A 146 15.98 -16.15 -4.00
CA GLU A 146 16.13 -16.79 -5.31
C GLU A 146 16.72 -15.80 -6.31
N GLU A 147 17.64 -16.27 -7.16
CA GLU A 147 18.11 -15.48 -8.31
C GLU A 147 16.91 -15.22 -9.25
N THR A 148 16.64 -13.96 -9.51
CA THR A 148 15.65 -13.58 -10.51
C THR A 148 16.26 -13.56 -11.91
N LEU A 149 15.43 -13.88 -12.93
CA LEU A 149 15.83 -13.80 -14.33
C LEU A 149 16.08 -12.32 -14.71
N GLY A 150 17.31 -11.90 -14.61
CA GLY A 150 17.74 -10.60 -15.05
C GLY A 150 18.56 -9.88 -14.01
N ASP A 151 19.85 -10.02 -14.15
CA ASP A 151 20.80 -9.05 -13.68
C ASP A 151 20.59 -7.79 -14.53
N PHE A 152 19.98 -6.78 -13.94
CA PHE A 152 19.71 -5.49 -14.58
C PHE A 152 20.84 -4.52 -14.29
#